data_e13d263c3ee466bc269a8afef7c70d78
#
_entry.id   e13d263c3ee466bc269a8afef7c70d78
#
_cell.length_a   1.000
_cell.length_b   1.000
_cell.length_c   1.000
_cell.angle_alpha   90.00
_cell.angle_beta   90.00
_cell.angle_gamma   90.00
#
_symmetry.space_group_name_H-M   'P 1'
#
loop_
_entity.id
_entity.type
_entity.pdbx_description
1 polymer ?
#
loop_
_entity_poly.entity_id
_entity_poly.type
_entity_poly.pdbx_seq_one_letter_code
_entity_poly.pdbx_strand_id
1 'polypeptide(L)'
;MSYEKGSHEIDGDRLFVNIVEYTTTAPENRFWEAHKNYLDVHVMLCGEEQIDLNFIQNMEVKEFVEKDDFLPMDGEKNASVILRNGDFLICYPADGHRTAVAVEEPVTIKKAIFKVRIEA
;
A
#
# COMPACT_ATOMS: atom_id res chain seq x y z
N MET A 1 1.65 18.09 -3.33
CA MET A 1 0.46 17.94 -2.49
C MET A 1 0.74 18.50 -1.12
N SER A 2 -0.14 19.38 -0.66
CA SER A 2 0.07 20.14 0.58
C SER A 2 -0.67 19.56 1.81
N TYR A 3 -1.26 18.38 1.69
CA TYR A 3 -1.95 17.78 2.82
C TYR A 3 -0.98 17.35 3.92
N GLU A 4 -1.40 17.54 5.14
CA GLU A 4 -0.67 17.06 6.30
C GLU A 4 -0.88 15.56 6.47
N LYS A 5 0.00 14.92 7.23
CA LYS A 5 -0.11 13.52 7.62
C LYS A 5 -1.50 13.26 8.24
N GLY A 6 -2.11 12.17 7.84
CA GLY A 6 -3.44 11.77 8.29
C GLY A 6 -4.38 11.50 7.13
N SER A 7 -5.64 11.26 7.45
CA SER A 7 -6.67 10.95 6.47
C SER A 7 -7.44 12.22 6.08
N HIS A 8 -7.66 12.40 4.78
CA HIS A 8 -8.35 13.57 4.22
C HIS A 8 -9.44 13.11 3.28
N GLU A 9 -10.68 13.48 3.59
CA GLU A 9 -11.83 13.15 2.77
C GLU A 9 -11.83 13.96 1.47
N ILE A 10 -12.11 13.31 0.35
CA ILE A 10 -12.28 13.95 -0.96
C ILE A 10 -13.74 13.84 -1.39
N ASP A 11 -14.32 12.64 -1.33
CA ASP A 11 -15.71 12.36 -1.67
C ASP A 11 -16.26 11.32 -0.69
N GLY A 12 -16.47 11.73 0.56
CA GLY A 12 -16.96 10.86 1.62
C GLY A 12 -16.05 9.64 1.81
N ASP A 13 -16.68 8.48 1.93
CA ASP A 13 -15.96 7.21 2.03
C ASP A 13 -15.72 6.57 0.66
N ARG A 14 -16.13 7.22 -0.43
CA ARG A 14 -15.93 6.73 -1.79
C ARG A 14 -14.55 7.04 -2.32
N LEU A 15 -13.98 8.15 -1.86
CA LEU A 15 -12.64 8.57 -2.23
C LEU A 15 -12.05 9.41 -1.11
N PHE A 16 -10.94 8.94 -0.56
CA PHE A 16 -10.19 9.71 0.43
C PHE A 16 -8.71 9.42 0.27
N VAL A 17 -7.87 10.23 0.87
CA VAL A 17 -6.42 10.05 0.79
C VAL A 17 -5.83 9.97 2.19
N ASN A 18 -4.95 9.00 2.38
CA ASN A 18 -4.14 8.87 3.58
C ASN A 18 -2.73 9.37 3.26
N ILE A 19 -2.31 10.41 3.97
CA ILE A 19 -0.94 10.90 3.86
C ILE A 19 -0.15 10.22 4.98
N VAL A 20 0.86 9.48 4.61
CA VAL A 20 1.67 8.70 5.55
C VAL A 20 3.13 9.08 5.47
N GLU A 21 3.79 9.01 6.62
CA GLU A 21 5.24 9.14 6.73
C GLU A 21 5.73 7.96 7.54
N TYR A 22 6.72 7.25 7.02
CA TYR A 22 7.34 6.16 7.75
C TYR A 22 8.73 5.89 7.20
N THR A 23 9.47 5.06 7.93
CA THR A 23 10.81 4.66 7.53
C THR A 23 10.76 3.26 6.94
N THR A 24 11.34 3.08 5.76
CA THR A 24 11.42 1.77 5.12
C THR A 24 12.34 0.86 5.94
N THR A 25 12.15 -0.45 5.79
CA THR A 25 12.88 -1.44 6.58
C THR A 25 13.09 -2.72 5.78
N ALA A 26 13.76 -3.69 6.37
CA ALA A 26 13.96 -4.99 5.73
C ALA A 26 12.63 -5.70 5.51
N PRO A 27 12.50 -6.50 4.43
CA PRO A 27 11.23 -7.15 4.11
C PRO A 27 10.72 -8.09 5.20
N GLU A 28 11.58 -8.75 5.95
CA GLU A 28 11.18 -9.63 7.04
C GLU A 28 10.48 -8.90 8.20
N ASN A 29 10.61 -7.58 8.27
CA ASN A 29 9.92 -6.76 9.26
C ASN A 29 8.57 -6.25 8.77
N ARG A 30 8.17 -6.65 7.56
CA ARG A 30 6.93 -6.18 6.95
C ARG A 30 5.96 -7.33 6.75
N PHE A 31 4.72 -6.98 6.46
CA PHE A 31 3.64 -7.93 6.25
C PHE A 31 3.01 -7.74 4.87
N TRP A 32 2.35 -8.79 4.41
CA TRP A 32 1.58 -8.76 3.16
C TRP A 32 0.13 -8.47 3.45
N GLU A 33 -0.49 -7.68 2.58
CA GLU A 33 -1.91 -7.36 2.69
C GLU A 33 -2.55 -7.15 1.32
N ALA A 34 -3.87 -7.23 1.31
CA ALA A 34 -4.72 -6.78 0.22
C ALA A 34 -5.99 -6.20 0.82
N HIS A 35 -6.84 -5.65 -0.02
CA HIS A 35 -8.10 -5.03 0.39
C HIS A 35 -9.22 -5.59 -0.48
N LYS A 36 -10.46 -5.60 0.02
CA LYS A 36 -11.61 -6.07 -0.75
C LYS A 36 -12.49 -4.93 -1.25
N ASN A 37 -12.62 -3.88 -0.44
CA ASN A 37 -13.59 -2.81 -0.69
C ASN A 37 -13.00 -1.58 -1.38
N TYR A 38 -11.69 -1.46 -1.40
CA TYR A 38 -10.99 -0.32 -1.98
C TYR A 38 -9.84 -0.80 -2.85
N LEU A 39 -9.57 -0.02 -3.90
CA LEU A 39 -8.25 -0.11 -4.52
C LEU A 39 -7.39 1.02 -3.96
N ASP A 40 -6.09 0.79 -3.93
CA ASP A 40 -5.12 1.74 -3.41
C ASP A 40 -4.31 2.34 -4.55
N VAL A 41 -4.19 3.67 -4.56
CA VAL A 41 -3.26 4.34 -5.46
C VAL A 41 -2.17 4.96 -4.59
N HIS A 42 -0.98 4.36 -4.63
CA HIS A 42 0.18 4.85 -3.90
C HIS A 42 0.93 5.87 -4.75
N VAL A 43 1.08 7.09 -4.25
CA VAL A 43 1.82 8.15 -4.93
C VAL A 43 2.98 8.60 -4.05
N MET A 44 4.21 8.38 -4.51
CA MET A 44 5.38 8.79 -3.75
C MET A 44 5.57 10.30 -3.83
N LEU A 45 5.52 10.95 -2.68
CA LEU A 45 5.71 12.40 -2.58
C LEU A 45 7.17 12.74 -2.31
N CYS A 46 7.81 12.01 -1.41
CA CYS A 46 9.21 12.24 -1.07
C CYS A 46 9.85 10.94 -0.57
N GLY A 47 10.90 10.51 -1.25
CA GLY A 47 11.66 9.33 -0.85
C GLY A 47 11.64 8.21 -1.86
N GLU A 48 12.03 7.04 -1.39
CA GLU A 48 12.15 5.86 -2.22
C GLU A 48 11.68 4.65 -1.42
N GLU A 49 10.81 3.86 -2.02
CA GLU A 49 10.22 2.70 -1.36
C GLU A 49 10.09 1.54 -2.34
N GLN A 50 10.41 0.35 -1.88
CA GLN A 50 10.11 -0.86 -2.62
C GLN A 50 8.78 -1.43 -2.13
N ILE A 51 7.92 -1.80 -3.08
CA ILE A 51 6.68 -2.50 -2.80
C ILE A 51 6.75 -3.85 -3.51
N ASP A 52 6.61 -4.91 -2.76
CA ASP A 52 6.60 -6.27 -3.29
C ASP A 52 5.18 -6.66 -3.65
N LEU A 53 5.02 -7.41 -4.72
CA LEU A 53 3.73 -7.77 -5.29
C LEU A 53 3.62 -9.25 -5.55
N ASN A 54 2.43 -9.79 -5.35
CA ASN A 54 2.02 -11.10 -5.85
C ASN A 54 0.51 -11.14 -5.92
N PHE A 55 -0.04 -11.97 -6.79
CA PHE A 55 -1.48 -12.18 -6.85
C PHE A 55 -1.94 -12.97 -5.64
N ILE A 56 -3.08 -12.61 -5.07
CA ILE A 56 -3.58 -13.27 -3.85
C ILE A 56 -3.80 -14.76 -4.02
N GLN A 57 -4.08 -15.21 -5.25
CA GLN A 57 -4.25 -16.64 -5.54
C GLN A 57 -2.98 -17.46 -5.31
N ASN A 58 -1.81 -16.81 -5.29
CA ASN A 58 -0.52 -17.44 -5.04
C ASN A 58 -0.09 -17.34 -3.57
N MET A 59 -0.91 -16.72 -2.73
CA MET A 59 -0.58 -16.43 -1.35
C MET A 59 -1.40 -17.28 -0.40
N GLU A 60 -0.89 -17.47 0.81
CA GLU A 60 -1.65 -18.09 1.89
C GLU A 60 -2.46 -16.99 2.58
N VAL A 61 -3.73 -16.88 2.18
CA VAL A 61 -4.63 -15.83 2.66
C VAL A 61 -5.19 -16.22 4.02
N LYS A 62 -5.19 -15.26 4.93
CA LYS A 62 -5.68 -15.41 6.30
C LYS A 62 -7.06 -14.78 6.45
N GLU A 63 -7.55 -14.71 7.69
CA GLU A 63 -8.89 -14.18 7.98
C GLU A 63 -8.99 -12.69 7.66
N PHE A 64 -10.02 -12.33 6.89
CA PHE A 64 -10.28 -10.95 6.53
C PHE A 64 -10.80 -10.15 7.72
N VAL A 65 -10.19 -8.98 7.97
CA VAL A 65 -10.62 -8.06 9.02
C VAL A 65 -11.49 -6.98 8.38
N GLU A 66 -12.79 -7.19 8.43
CA GLU A 66 -13.76 -6.37 7.69
C GLU A 66 -13.73 -4.89 8.05
N LYS A 67 -13.62 -4.57 9.33
CA LYS A 67 -13.65 -3.16 9.78
C LYS A 67 -12.48 -2.34 9.25
N ASP A 68 -11.37 -2.98 8.96
CA ASP A 68 -10.15 -2.31 8.48
C ASP A 68 -9.92 -2.53 6.98
N ASP A 69 -10.81 -3.27 6.33
CA ASP A 69 -10.62 -3.72 4.94
C ASP A 69 -9.23 -4.32 4.75
N PHE A 70 -8.86 -5.21 5.66
CA PHE A 70 -7.51 -5.77 5.75
C PHE A 70 -7.53 -7.28 5.57
N LEU A 71 -6.90 -7.74 4.49
CA LEU A 71 -6.74 -9.15 4.20
C LEU A 71 -5.27 -9.52 4.38
N PRO A 72 -4.89 -10.06 5.54
CA PRO A 72 -3.51 -10.47 5.76
C PRO A 72 -3.20 -11.76 5.02
N MET A 73 -1.95 -11.95 4.67
CA MET A 73 -1.51 -13.15 3.96
C MET A 73 -0.01 -13.37 4.14
N ASP A 74 0.43 -14.58 3.83
CA ASP A 74 1.85 -14.94 3.79
C ASP A 74 2.20 -15.47 2.41
N GLY A 75 3.43 -15.27 2.02
CA GLY A 75 3.93 -15.77 0.76
C GLY A 75 5.19 -15.06 0.32
N GLU A 76 5.62 -15.35 -0.88
CA GLU A 76 6.81 -14.75 -1.47
C GLU A 76 6.44 -13.73 -2.53
N LYS A 77 7.35 -12.85 -2.85
CA LYS A 77 7.12 -11.88 -3.92
C LYS A 77 7.23 -12.54 -5.29
N ASN A 78 6.40 -12.09 -6.20
CA ASN A 78 6.45 -12.43 -7.61
C ASN A 78 7.09 -11.30 -8.42
N ALA A 79 6.91 -10.08 -7.97
CA ALA A 79 7.46 -8.88 -8.58
C ALA A 79 7.73 -7.84 -7.51
N SER A 80 8.52 -6.84 -7.84
CA SER A 80 8.74 -5.68 -6.99
C SER A 80 8.75 -4.43 -7.86
N VAL A 81 8.29 -3.33 -7.30
CA VAL A 81 8.42 -2.01 -7.92
C VAL A 81 9.13 -1.10 -6.93
N ILE A 82 9.87 -0.14 -7.46
CA ILE A 82 10.50 0.90 -6.65
C ILE A 82 9.84 2.22 -7.02
N LEU A 83 9.19 2.83 -6.04
CA LEU A 83 8.55 4.14 -6.22
C LEU A 83 9.50 5.22 -5.78
N ARG A 84 9.76 6.18 -6.67
CA ARG A 84 10.51 7.39 -6.40
C ARG A 84 9.59 8.59 -6.53
N ASN A 85 10.08 9.78 -6.24
CA ASN A 85 9.26 11.00 -6.27
C ASN A 85 8.46 11.11 -7.56
N GLY A 86 7.12 11.20 -7.44
CA GLY A 86 6.20 11.31 -8.56
C GLY A 86 5.71 10.00 -9.14
N ASP A 87 6.30 8.87 -8.76
CA ASP A 87 5.83 7.56 -9.23
C ASP A 87 4.57 7.15 -8.51
N PHE A 88 3.74 6.37 -9.17
CA PHE A 88 2.54 5.82 -8.53
C PHE A 88 2.33 4.35 -8.91
N LEU A 89 1.60 3.67 -8.04
CA LEU A 89 1.26 2.26 -8.20
C LEU A 89 -0.20 2.07 -7.82
N ILE A 90 -0.95 1.37 -8.66
CA ILE A 90 -2.34 1.01 -8.36
C ILE A 90 -2.38 -0.45 -7.92
N CYS A 91 -2.93 -0.70 -6.73
CA CYS A 91 -3.15 -2.04 -6.21
C CYS A 91 -4.64 -2.35 -6.19
N TYR A 92 -5.04 -3.34 -6.97
CA TYR A 92 -6.41 -3.84 -7.03
C TYR A 92 -6.63 -4.90 -5.95
N PRO A 93 -7.89 -5.30 -5.68
CA PRO A 93 -8.13 -6.33 -4.66
C PRO A 93 -7.41 -7.65 -4.88
N ALA A 94 -7.13 -8.01 -6.13
CA ALA A 94 -6.40 -9.24 -6.45
C ALA A 94 -4.88 -9.11 -6.25
N ASP A 95 -4.40 -7.91 -5.96
CA ASP A 95 -2.97 -7.63 -5.85
C ASP A 95 -2.53 -7.58 -4.40
N GLY A 96 -1.93 -8.68 -3.92
CA GLY A 96 -1.26 -8.68 -2.63
C GLY A 96 -0.02 -7.82 -2.69
N HIS A 97 0.22 -7.04 -1.63
CA HIS A 97 1.35 -6.13 -1.61
C HIS A 97 1.98 -6.05 -0.22
N ARG A 98 3.28 -5.83 -0.21
CA ARG A 98 4.08 -5.64 1.00
C ARG A 98 4.83 -4.34 0.84
N THR A 99 4.44 -3.33 1.62
CA THR A 99 4.97 -1.97 1.52
C THR A 99 6.12 -1.73 2.49
N ALA A 100 6.70 -0.54 2.41
CA ALA A 100 7.74 -0.06 3.33
C ALA A 100 9.03 -0.86 3.30
N VAL A 101 9.33 -1.50 2.18
CA VAL A 101 10.57 -2.27 2.02
C VAL A 101 11.69 -1.33 1.59
N ALA A 102 12.82 -1.40 2.28
CA ALA A 102 14.00 -0.59 1.94
C ALA A 102 14.61 -1.06 0.62
N VAL A 103 15.04 -0.11 -0.21
CA VAL A 103 15.71 -0.42 -1.48
C VAL A 103 17.14 -0.86 -1.21
N GLU A 104 17.94 -0.04 -0.55
CA GLU A 104 19.29 -0.37 -0.11
C GLU A 104 19.39 -0.27 1.40
N GLU A 105 19.02 0.89 1.94
CA GLU A 105 19.02 1.13 3.39
C GLU A 105 17.72 1.82 3.78
N PRO A 106 17.36 1.79 5.07
CA PRO A 106 16.15 2.48 5.54
C PRO A 106 16.20 3.97 5.25
N VAL A 107 15.08 4.49 4.71
CA VAL A 107 14.90 5.93 4.49
C VAL A 107 13.49 6.33 4.91
N THR A 108 13.34 7.56 5.38
CA THR A 108 12.03 8.10 5.70
C THR A 108 11.37 8.60 4.43
N ILE A 109 10.11 8.21 4.23
CA ILE A 109 9.35 8.59 3.06
C ILE A 109 8.06 9.31 3.45
N LYS A 110 7.52 10.05 2.50
CA LYS A 110 6.17 10.59 2.59
C LYS A 110 5.42 10.21 1.33
N LYS A 111 4.24 9.63 1.48
CA LYS A 111 3.43 9.28 0.32
C LYS A 111 1.94 9.49 0.57
N ALA A 112 1.20 9.62 -0.52
CA ALA A 112 -0.24 9.66 -0.51
C ALA A 112 -0.76 8.31 -0.95
N ILE A 113 -1.73 7.77 -0.21
CA ILE A 113 -2.44 6.55 -0.62
C ILE A 113 -3.90 6.95 -0.82
N PHE A 114 -4.32 7.01 -2.08
CA PHE A 114 -5.71 7.28 -2.40
C PHE A 114 -6.49 5.99 -2.29
N LYS A 115 -7.56 6.03 -1.51
CA LYS A 115 -8.47 4.89 -1.31
C LYS A 115 -9.69 5.13 -2.17
N VAL A 116 -9.87 4.31 -3.19
CA VAL A 116 -10.97 4.43 -4.13
C VAL A 116 -11.91 3.25 -3.92
N ARG A 117 -13.14 3.55 -3.45
CA ARG A 117 -14.11 2.50 -3.15
C ARG A 117 -14.55 1.80 -4.42
N ILE A 118 -14.55 0.49 -4.38
CA ILE A 118 -15.02 -0.35 -5.48
C ILE A 118 -16.49 -0.64 -5.22
N GLU A 119 -17.32 -0.28 -6.18
CA GLU A 119 -18.74 -0.54 -6.11
C GLU A 119 -19.08 -1.75 -6.97
N ALA A 120 -19.82 -2.67 -6.37
CA ALA A 120 -20.26 -3.88 -7.06
C ALA A 120 -21.44 -3.58 -7.99
#